data_50d7a2f5e672696d55979c59e47a33b5
#
_entry.id   50d7a2f5e672696d55979c59e47a33b5
#
_cell.length_a   1.000
_cell.length_b   1.000
_cell.length_c   1.000
_cell.angle_alpha   90.00
_cell.angle_beta   90.00
_cell.angle_gamma   90.00
#
_symmetry.space_group_name_H-M   'P 1'
#
loop_
_entity.id
_entity.type
_entity.pdbx_description
1 polymer ?
#
loop_
_entity_poly.entity_id
_entity_poly.type
_entity_poly.pdbx_seq_one_letter_code
_entity_poly.pdbx_strand_id
1 'polypeptide(L)'
;MWGNRLGWLISAILVLAMAGVIVTTCIVTSRRTEPTEFSRDPANLAAIQLPIDPHTLIPEPARDQDAGDLYWQAVFDYRAHPEDYDRQSVGFTLQTATELVGVKVATDAADHRRAGIFTHRVDAAVGYGATPALNALQQIGALLARIGTEYADKHQYADAKRYLRAEFLLGLRLYDERMTRQQLSTAMGMMAQAATILSQIAVYQDDKPQAIRLTDYVKAQRVYGAERIEPIARVITSVDPSVHPKHVGDVFVIAKQSAERIWRVEATLKLGMYKYNTNTAGDRRAAIREVRQLMTDPDPAVAAAARAARELTLESYRTLGSK
;
A
#
# COMPACT_ATOMS: atom_id res chain seq x y z
N MET A 1 -30.62 68.74 -6.46
CA MET A 1 -31.13 67.57 -5.73
C MET A 1 -31.06 66.24 -6.50
N TRP A 2 -30.43 66.17 -7.65
CA TRP A 2 -30.37 64.91 -8.45
C TRP A 2 -29.10 64.09 -8.25
N GLY A 3 -28.02 64.67 -7.75
CA GLY A 3 -26.74 63.93 -7.56
C GLY A 3 -26.73 62.83 -6.50
N ASN A 4 -27.54 62.96 -5.43
CA ASN A 4 -27.56 61.97 -4.35
C ASN A 4 -28.32 60.67 -4.70
N ARG A 5 -29.28 60.74 -5.64
CA ARG A 5 -30.04 59.52 -6.03
C ARG A 5 -29.25 58.59 -6.92
N LEU A 6 -28.38 59.13 -7.79
CA LEU A 6 -27.53 58.35 -8.65
C LEU A 6 -26.43 57.59 -7.85
N GLY A 7 -25.85 58.26 -6.84
CA GLY A 7 -24.86 57.64 -5.94
C GLY A 7 -25.45 56.46 -5.15
N TRP A 8 -26.69 56.61 -4.65
CA TRP A 8 -27.38 55.53 -3.96
C TRP A 8 -27.71 54.34 -4.88
N LEU A 9 -28.10 54.58 -6.12
CA LEU A 9 -28.37 53.54 -7.12
C LEU A 9 -27.10 52.76 -7.49
N ILE A 10 -25.98 53.43 -7.69
CA ILE A 10 -24.70 52.79 -7.99
C ILE A 10 -24.21 51.94 -6.78
N SER A 11 -24.33 52.46 -5.56
CA SER A 11 -23.97 51.74 -4.37
C SER A 11 -24.86 50.48 -4.14
N ALA A 12 -26.16 50.58 -4.41
CA ALA A 12 -27.08 49.46 -4.29
C ALA A 12 -26.79 48.35 -5.34
N ILE A 13 -26.45 48.73 -6.57
CA ILE A 13 -26.06 47.79 -7.63
C ILE A 13 -24.74 47.10 -7.28
N LEU A 14 -23.76 47.83 -6.74
CA LEU A 14 -22.48 47.28 -6.32
C LEU A 14 -22.65 46.28 -5.14
N VAL A 15 -23.49 46.57 -4.18
CA VAL A 15 -23.79 45.68 -3.05
C VAL A 15 -24.51 44.43 -3.54
N LEU A 16 -25.49 44.57 -4.45
CA LEU A 16 -26.16 43.41 -5.05
C LEU A 16 -25.23 42.57 -5.92
N ALA A 17 -24.34 43.16 -6.67
CA ALA A 17 -23.32 42.43 -7.45
C ALA A 17 -22.33 41.70 -6.55
N MET A 18 -21.86 42.30 -5.46
CA MET A 18 -21.01 41.64 -4.47
C MET A 18 -21.73 40.54 -3.75
N ALA A 19 -22.99 40.71 -3.35
CA ALA A 19 -23.80 39.67 -2.73
C ALA A 19 -24.02 38.50 -3.71
N GLY A 20 -24.28 38.77 -4.99
CA GLY A 20 -24.40 37.76 -6.03
C GLY A 20 -23.11 36.96 -6.21
N VAL A 21 -21.95 37.63 -6.25
CA VAL A 21 -20.63 36.97 -6.34
C VAL A 21 -20.36 36.12 -5.10
N ILE A 22 -20.68 36.62 -3.89
CA ILE A 22 -20.49 35.86 -2.62
C ILE A 22 -21.40 34.63 -2.61
N VAL A 23 -22.68 34.76 -2.99
CA VAL A 23 -23.62 33.63 -3.04
C VAL A 23 -23.20 32.64 -4.08
N THR A 24 -22.80 33.06 -5.29
CA THR A 24 -22.33 32.17 -6.34
C THR A 24 -21.04 31.45 -5.90
N THR A 25 -20.10 32.17 -5.29
CA THR A 25 -18.86 31.59 -4.76
C THR A 25 -19.18 30.60 -3.62
N CYS A 26 -20.09 30.92 -2.70
CA CYS A 26 -20.53 30.01 -1.65
C CYS A 26 -21.23 28.75 -2.21
N ILE A 27 -22.06 28.88 -3.25
CA ILE A 27 -22.72 27.74 -3.89
C ILE A 27 -21.69 26.86 -4.64
N VAL A 28 -20.76 27.46 -5.37
CA VAL A 28 -19.69 26.71 -6.08
C VAL A 28 -18.74 26.04 -5.09
N THR A 29 -18.39 26.70 -3.97
CA THR A 29 -17.50 26.12 -2.96
C THR A 29 -18.18 25.13 -2.04
N SER A 30 -19.52 25.08 -1.99
CA SER A 30 -20.28 24.11 -1.20
C SER A 30 -20.69 22.86 -2.00
N ARG A 31 -20.58 22.87 -3.32
CA ARG A 31 -20.80 21.66 -4.13
C ARG A 31 -19.69 20.66 -3.80
N ARG A 32 -20.03 19.62 -3.04
CA ARG A 32 -19.24 18.39 -3.01
C ARG A 32 -19.14 17.89 -4.45
N THR A 33 -17.94 17.61 -4.88
CA THR A 33 -17.75 16.86 -6.13
C THR A 33 -18.50 15.52 -5.95
N GLU A 34 -19.52 15.30 -6.76
CA GLU A 34 -20.23 14.02 -6.70
C GLU A 34 -19.29 12.89 -7.11
N PRO A 35 -19.39 11.73 -6.48
CA PRO A 35 -18.64 10.55 -6.89
C PRO A 35 -18.88 10.23 -8.35
N THR A 36 -17.82 9.85 -9.05
CA THR A 36 -17.90 9.40 -10.44
C THR A 36 -18.52 7.99 -10.53
N GLU A 37 -18.82 7.54 -11.73
CA GLU A 37 -19.26 6.14 -11.94
C GLU A 37 -18.23 5.13 -11.42
N PHE A 38 -16.94 5.48 -11.46
CA PHE A 38 -15.87 4.65 -10.94
C PHE A 38 -16.07 4.27 -9.47
N SER A 39 -16.36 5.22 -8.58
CA SER A 39 -16.53 4.95 -7.15
C SER A 39 -17.89 4.32 -6.83
N ARG A 40 -18.84 4.35 -7.76
CA ARG A 40 -20.15 3.72 -7.61
C ARG A 40 -20.18 2.25 -8.07
N ASP A 41 -19.17 1.82 -8.81
CA ASP A 41 -19.07 0.42 -9.22
C ASP A 41 -18.69 -0.45 -8.00
N PRO A 42 -19.57 -1.38 -7.57
CA PRO A 42 -19.29 -2.27 -6.44
C PRO A 42 -18.01 -3.09 -6.64
N ALA A 43 -17.66 -3.41 -7.90
CA ALA A 43 -16.45 -4.16 -8.21
C ALA A 43 -15.17 -3.39 -7.83
N ASN A 44 -15.18 -2.05 -7.90
CA ASN A 44 -14.05 -1.21 -7.51
C ASN A 44 -13.92 -1.03 -5.99
N LEU A 45 -15.00 -1.31 -5.25
CA LEU A 45 -15.04 -1.24 -3.78
C LEU A 45 -14.86 -2.61 -3.12
N ALA A 46 -14.88 -3.70 -3.92
CA ALA A 46 -14.75 -5.06 -3.42
C ALA A 46 -13.36 -5.34 -2.84
N ALA A 47 -13.29 -6.35 -1.99
CA ALA A 47 -12.03 -6.85 -1.46
C ALA A 47 -11.12 -7.38 -2.58
N ILE A 48 -9.82 -7.19 -2.42
CA ILE A 48 -8.81 -7.77 -3.31
C ILE A 48 -8.80 -9.28 -3.11
N GLN A 49 -9.06 -10.00 -4.20
CA GLN A 49 -9.02 -11.46 -4.22
C GLN A 49 -8.30 -11.91 -5.49
N LEU A 50 -7.12 -12.49 -5.31
CA LEU A 50 -6.36 -13.02 -6.43
C LEU A 50 -7.11 -14.17 -7.11
N PRO A 51 -7.05 -14.29 -8.45
CA PRO A 51 -7.76 -15.34 -9.19
C PRO A 51 -7.32 -16.76 -8.83
N ILE A 52 -6.08 -16.92 -8.41
CA ILE A 52 -5.54 -18.16 -7.87
C ILE A 52 -5.12 -17.89 -6.42
N ASP A 53 -5.69 -18.64 -5.48
CA ASP A 53 -5.39 -18.51 -4.07
C ASP A 53 -3.92 -18.89 -3.79
N PRO A 54 -3.07 -17.96 -3.34
CA PRO A 54 -1.67 -18.23 -3.09
C PRO A 54 -1.44 -19.27 -1.97
N HIS A 55 -2.36 -19.42 -1.03
CA HIS A 55 -2.27 -20.44 0.04
C HIS A 55 -2.26 -21.87 -0.50
N THR A 56 -2.79 -22.09 -1.71
CA THR A 56 -2.85 -23.41 -2.33
C THR A 56 -1.58 -23.82 -3.06
N LEU A 57 -0.63 -22.89 -3.27
CA LEU A 57 0.54 -23.11 -4.12
C LEU A 57 1.72 -23.79 -3.40
N ILE A 58 1.84 -23.53 -2.12
CA ILE A 58 2.92 -24.04 -1.27
C ILE A 58 2.33 -24.79 -0.09
N PRO A 59 2.92 -25.92 0.33
CA PRO A 59 2.44 -26.66 1.49
C PRO A 59 2.33 -25.78 2.73
N GLU A 60 1.24 -25.95 3.45
CA GLU A 60 0.99 -25.19 4.68
C GLU A 60 2.08 -25.46 5.71
N PRO A 61 2.57 -24.42 6.41
CA PRO A 61 3.55 -24.56 7.47
C PRO A 61 3.01 -25.43 8.62
N ALA A 62 3.91 -26.16 9.28
CA ALA A 62 3.51 -27.14 10.30
C ALA A 62 3.25 -26.53 11.69
N ARG A 63 3.96 -25.45 12.05
CA ARG A 63 3.90 -24.84 13.38
C ARG A 63 2.76 -23.83 13.47
N ASP A 64 1.91 -23.93 14.49
CA ASP A 64 0.72 -23.05 14.69
C ASP A 64 1.02 -21.80 15.54
N GLN A 65 2.27 -21.54 15.89
CA GLN A 65 2.67 -20.34 16.63
C GLN A 65 2.71 -19.11 15.73
N ASP A 66 2.53 -17.93 16.31
CA ASP A 66 2.70 -16.66 15.60
C ASP A 66 4.19 -16.32 15.45
N ALA A 67 4.63 -16.09 14.21
CA ALA A 67 6.01 -15.75 13.89
C ALA A 67 6.24 -14.22 13.70
N GLY A 68 5.28 -13.39 14.07
CA GLY A 68 5.40 -11.94 13.91
C GLY A 68 6.67 -11.37 14.56
N ASP A 69 6.97 -11.81 15.78
CA ASP A 69 8.18 -11.38 16.49
C ASP A 69 9.49 -11.85 15.83
N LEU A 70 9.49 -13.00 15.16
CA LEU A 70 10.64 -13.48 14.39
C LEU A 70 10.91 -12.54 13.21
N TYR A 71 9.89 -12.14 12.46
CA TYR A 71 10.07 -11.16 11.39
C TYR A 71 10.54 -9.80 11.92
N TRP A 72 10.08 -9.38 13.11
CA TRP A 72 10.59 -8.17 13.73
C TRP A 72 12.04 -8.30 14.20
N GLN A 73 12.45 -9.46 14.67
CA GLN A 73 13.86 -9.71 14.96
C GLN A 73 14.72 -9.57 13.70
N ALA A 74 14.25 -10.12 12.56
CA ALA A 74 14.91 -9.96 11.27
C ALA A 74 14.98 -8.47 10.83
N VAL A 75 13.92 -7.70 11.04
CA VAL A 75 13.89 -6.25 10.78
C VAL A 75 14.90 -5.50 11.65
N PHE A 76 14.98 -5.83 12.93
CA PHE A 76 15.94 -5.17 13.85
C PHE A 76 17.39 -5.49 13.49
N ASP A 77 17.67 -6.75 13.13
CA ASP A 77 19.00 -7.17 12.69
C ASP A 77 19.43 -6.41 11.42
N TYR A 78 18.56 -6.40 10.40
CA TYR A 78 18.80 -5.63 9.19
C TYR A 78 19.05 -4.14 9.48
N ARG A 79 18.27 -3.53 10.36
CA ARG A 79 18.43 -2.10 10.69
C ARG A 79 19.68 -1.78 11.49
N ALA A 80 20.17 -2.74 12.27
CA ALA A 80 21.40 -2.60 13.03
C ALA A 80 22.65 -2.76 12.14
N HIS A 81 22.56 -3.58 11.08
CA HIS A 81 23.68 -3.98 10.22
C HIS A 81 23.28 -3.97 8.74
N PRO A 82 22.78 -2.84 8.18
CA PRO A 82 22.28 -2.80 6.80
C PRO A 82 23.37 -3.09 5.77
N GLU A 83 24.63 -2.80 6.08
CA GLU A 83 25.80 -3.07 5.23
C GLU A 83 26.05 -4.58 5.02
N ASP A 84 25.71 -5.42 5.99
CA ASP A 84 25.87 -6.88 5.87
C ASP A 84 24.90 -7.49 4.86
N TYR A 85 23.80 -6.78 4.58
CA TYR A 85 22.79 -7.18 3.60
C TYR A 85 23.04 -6.57 2.21
N ASP A 86 24.05 -5.71 2.07
CA ASP A 86 24.39 -5.13 0.78
C ASP A 86 25.03 -6.17 -0.13
N ARG A 87 24.38 -6.43 -1.26
CA ARG A 87 24.84 -7.37 -2.30
C ARG A 87 26.15 -6.97 -2.98
N GLN A 88 26.51 -5.70 -2.88
CA GLN A 88 27.74 -5.15 -3.49
C GLN A 88 28.91 -5.11 -2.50
N SER A 89 28.68 -5.48 -1.24
CA SER A 89 29.74 -5.48 -0.23
C SER A 89 30.85 -6.46 -0.60
N VAL A 90 32.09 -6.05 -0.41
CA VAL A 90 33.25 -6.91 -0.60
C VAL A 90 33.20 -8.06 0.41
N GLY A 91 33.19 -9.30 -0.11
CA GLY A 91 33.11 -10.50 0.74
C GLY A 91 31.72 -11.11 0.88
N PHE A 92 30.70 -10.56 0.21
CA PHE A 92 29.38 -11.18 0.15
C PHE A 92 29.44 -12.52 -0.59
N THR A 93 29.26 -13.60 0.13
CA THR A 93 29.22 -14.98 -0.41
C THR A 93 27.91 -15.65 -0.03
N LEU A 94 27.55 -16.75 -0.72
CA LEU A 94 26.39 -17.55 -0.34
C LEU A 94 26.47 -18.01 1.13
N GLN A 95 27.66 -18.43 1.56
CA GLN A 95 27.87 -18.86 2.95
C GLN A 95 27.63 -17.73 3.94
N THR A 96 28.21 -16.53 3.73
CA THR A 96 28.00 -15.38 4.62
C THR A 96 26.53 -14.95 4.61
N ALA A 97 25.87 -14.96 3.47
CA ALA A 97 24.46 -14.59 3.37
C ALA A 97 23.55 -15.54 4.16
N THR A 98 23.82 -16.85 4.14
CA THR A 98 23.03 -17.83 4.90
C THR A 98 23.27 -17.78 6.42
N GLU A 99 24.37 -17.18 6.85
CA GLU A 99 24.70 -16.99 8.27
C GLU A 99 24.07 -15.73 8.88
N LEU A 100 23.57 -14.78 8.08
CA LEU A 100 22.91 -13.58 8.58
C LEU A 100 21.70 -13.91 9.47
N VAL A 101 21.62 -13.26 10.63
CA VAL A 101 20.56 -13.53 11.61
C VAL A 101 19.19 -13.30 11.00
N GLY A 102 19.00 -12.19 10.27
CA GLY A 102 17.73 -11.88 9.62
C GLY A 102 17.30 -12.92 8.60
N VAL A 103 18.24 -13.54 7.86
CA VAL A 103 17.96 -14.65 6.92
C VAL A 103 17.56 -15.92 7.66
N LYS A 104 18.31 -16.30 8.71
CA LYS A 104 18.00 -17.49 9.53
C LYS A 104 16.62 -17.38 10.16
N VAL A 105 16.36 -16.26 10.81
CA VAL A 105 15.11 -16.00 11.52
C VAL A 105 13.92 -15.92 10.56
N ALA A 106 14.07 -15.26 9.41
CA ALA A 106 13.02 -15.22 8.38
C ALA A 106 12.75 -16.61 7.78
N THR A 107 13.78 -17.46 7.65
CA THR A 107 13.63 -18.84 7.19
C THR A 107 12.92 -19.71 8.24
N ASP A 108 13.23 -19.52 9.54
CA ASP A 108 12.51 -20.22 10.63
C ASP A 108 11.06 -19.75 10.74
N ALA A 109 10.81 -18.44 10.60
CA ALA A 109 9.46 -17.85 10.58
C ALA A 109 8.56 -18.47 9.50
N ALA A 110 9.14 -18.88 8.37
CA ALA A 110 8.41 -19.52 7.29
C ALA A 110 7.82 -20.90 7.66
N ASP A 111 8.28 -21.54 8.73
CA ASP A 111 7.71 -22.80 9.23
C ASP A 111 6.48 -22.61 10.13
N HIS A 112 6.08 -21.37 10.38
CA HIS A 112 4.94 -21.00 11.19
C HIS A 112 3.72 -20.66 10.34
N ARG A 113 2.54 -21.13 10.77
CA ARG A 113 1.26 -20.94 10.07
C ARG A 113 0.77 -19.50 10.10
N ARG A 114 1.06 -18.79 11.19
CA ARG A 114 0.61 -17.41 11.42
C ARG A 114 1.80 -16.48 11.58
N ALA A 115 1.65 -15.27 11.11
CA ALA A 115 2.58 -14.19 11.39
C ALA A 115 1.85 -12.85 11.35
N GLY A 116 1.56 -12.30 12.52
CA GLY A 116 1.04 -10.94 12.67
C GLY A 116 2.19 -9.94 12.65
N ILE A 117 2.79 -9.68 11.47
CA ILE A 117 3.98 -8.82 11.35
C ILE A 117 3.65 -7.39 11.80
N PHE A 118 2.57 -6.82 11.29
CA PHE A 118 2.13 -5.46 11.61
C PHE A 118 0.85 -5.41 12.44
N THR A 119 0.20 -6.53 12.72
CA THR A 119 -1.09 -6.58 13.42
C THR A 119 -1.06 -5.84 14.76
N HIS A 120 0.03 -5.95 15.52
CA HIS A 120 0.22 -5.27 16.80
C HIS A 120 1.07 -4.00 16.71
N ARG A 121 1.51 -3.62 15.51
CA ARG A 121 2.41 -2.47 15.24
C ARG A 121 1.94 -1.68 14.02
N VAL A 122 0.64 -1.41 13.95
CA VAL A 122 -0.03 -0.79 12.80
C VAL A 122 0.61 0.55 12.43
N ASP A 123 1.01 1.36 13.41
CA ASP A 123 1.67 2.66 13.16
C ASP A 123 3.05 2.50 12.48
N ALA A 124 3.67 1.31 12.54
CA ALA A 124 4.90 1.02 11.79
C ALA A 124 4.66 0.64 10.32
N ALA A 125 3.42 0.29 9.98
CA ALA A 125 3.02 -0.08 8.61
C ALA A 125 2.37 1.07 7.85
N VAL A 126 1.70 1.99 8.56
CA VAL A 126 0.80 3.00 7.98
C VAL A 126 1.39 4.40 8.15
N GLY A 127 1.59 5.10 7.04
CA GLY A 127 2.10 6.47 7.04
C GLY A 127 2.35 6.99 5.62
N TYR A 128 2.92 8.20 5.54
CA TYR A 128 3.32 8.79 4.27
C TYR A 128 4.72 8.28 3.87
N GLY A 129 4.78 7.52 2.77
CA GLY A 129 6.02 6.99 2.22
C GLY A 129 6.36 5.58 2.70
N ALA A 130 7.54 5.11 2.28
CA ALA A 130 8.03 3.78 2.62
C ALA A 130 8.35 3.66 4.11
N THR A 131 7.83 2.62 4.75
CA THR A 131 8.18 2.36 6.15
C THR A 131 9.52 1.64 6.25
N PRO A 132 10.41 2.01 7.18
CA PRO A 132 11.69 1.35 7.34
C PRO A 132 11.59 -0.16 7.56
N ALA A 133 10.53 -0.62 8.25
CA ALA A 133 10.30 -2.03 8.50
C ALA A 133 9.95 -2.79 7.20
N LEU A 134 9.09 -2.23 6.36
CA LEU A 134 8.74 -2.85 5.08
C LEU A 134 9.95 -2.90 4.14
N ASN A 135 10.76 -1.84 4.11
CA ASN A 135 12.01 -1.83 3.35
C ASN A 135 12.97 -2.94 3.81
N ALA A 136 13.13 -3.11 5.13
CA ALA A 136 13.94 -4.19 5.69
C ALA A 136 13.43 -5.57 5.22
N LEU A 137 12.14 -5.83 5.36
CA LEU A 137 11.53 -7.09 4.91
C LEU A 137 11.69 -7.30 3.41
N GLN A 138 11.61 -6.23 2.61
CA GLN A 138 11.84 -6.29 1.17
C GLN A 138 13.29 -6.69 0.84
N GLN A 139 14.29 -6.15 1.55
CA GLN A 139 15.68 -6.51 1.36
C GLN A 139 15.97 -7.95 1.80
N ILE A 140 15.39 -8.38 2.93
CA ILE A 140 15.49 -9.76 3.41
C ILE A 140 14.86 -10.73 2.38
N GLY A 141 13.66 -10.43 1.86
CA GLY A 141 13.02 -11.23 0.83
C GLY A 141 13.86 -11.33 -0.44
N ALA A 142 14.39 -10.21 -0.92
CA ALA A 142 15.27 -10.19 -2.07
C ALA A 142 16.57 -11.00 -1.87
N LEU A 143 17.06 -11.07 -0.63
CA LEU A 143 18.22 -11.90 -0.29
C LEU A 143 17.87 -13.38 -0.25
N LEU A 144 16.70 -13.74 0.32
CA LEU A 144 16.18 -15.12 0.27
C LEU A 144 16.04 -15.62 -1.17
N ALA A 145 15.47 -14.79 -2.07
CA ALA A 145 15.36 -15.09 -3.49
C ALA A 145 16.74 -15.36 -4.13
N ARG A 146 17.71 -14.50 -3.86
CA ARG A 146 19.08 -14.65 -4.37
C ARG A 146 19.72 -15.94 -3.88
N ILE A 147 19.67 -16.22 -2.56
CA ILE A 147 20.21 -17.44 -2.00
C ILE A 147 19.57 -18.66 -2.67
N GLY A 148 18.23 -18.65 -2.79
CA GLY A 148 17.49 -19.72 -3.45
C GLY A 148 17.90 -19.92 -4.91
N THR A 149 18.12 -18.83 -5.66
CA THR A 149 18.58 -18.89 -7.05
C THR A 149 20.00 -19.48 -7.14
N GLU A 150 20.93 -19.02 -6.30
CA GLU A 150 22.31 -19.54 -6.30
C GLU A 150 22.39 -21.04 -5.93
N TYR A 151 21.52 -21.52 -5.05
CA TYR A 151 21.39 -22.97 -4.79
C TYR A 151 20.79 -23.72 -5.98
N ALA A 152 19.79 -23.13 -6.65
CA ALA A 152 19.19 -23.73 -7.85
C ALA A 152 20.21 -23.88 -9.00
N ASP A 153 21.04 -22.86 -9.22
CA ASP A 153 22.11 -22.86 -10.23
C ASP A 153 23.17 -23.95 -9.95
N LYS A 154 23.36 -24.28 -8.67
CA LYS A 154 24.23 -25.40 -8.23
C LYS A 154 23.52 -26.75 -8.19
N HIS A 155 22.28 -26.83 -8.70
CA HIS A 155 21.43 -28.03 -8.66
C HIS A 155 21.13 -28.57 -7.24
N GLN A 156 21.27 -27.71 -6.22
CA GLN A 156 20.95 -28.00 -4.82
C GLN A 156 19.47 -27.64 -4.54
N TYR A 157 18.55 -28.34 -5.22
CA TYR A 157 17.14 -27.96 -5.28
C TYR A 157 16.41 -28.01 -3.91
N ALA A 158 16.86 -28.86 -2.97
CA ALA A 158 16.27 -28.91 -1.63
C ALA A 158 16.50 -27.61 -0.86
N ASP A 159 17.75 -27.11 -0.87
CA ASP A 159 18.11 -25.85 -0.23
C ASP A 159 17.49 -24.66 -0.99
N ALA A 160 17.52 -24.66 -2.33
CA ALA A 160 16.86 -23.66 -3.14
C ALA A 160 15.38 -23.50 -2.76
N LYS A 161 14.63 -24.61 -2.70
CA LYS A 161 13.22 -24.61 -2.34
C LYS A 161 12.98 -24.07 -0.93
N ARG A 162 13.88 -24.34 0.02
CA ARG A 162 13.77 -23.85 1.40
C ARG A 162 13.76 -22.33 1.45
N TYR A 163 14.70 -21.66 0.79
CA TYR A 163 14.81 -20.20 0.80
C TYR A 163 13.72 -19.54 -0.04
N LEU A 164 13.39 -20.10 -1.20
CA LEU A 164 12.32 -19.56 -2.06
C LEU A 164 10.94 -19.72 -1.41
N ARG A 165 10.73 -20.83 -0.68
CA ARG A 165 9.53 -21.00 0.14
C ARG A 165 9.45 -19.93 1.24
N ALA A 166 10.56 -19.62 1.90
CA ALA A 166 10.61 -18.57 2.92
C ALA A 166 10.29 -17.20 2.34
N GLU A 167 10.82 -16.85 1.16
CA GLU A 167 10.46 -15.62 0.44
C GLU A 167 8.97 -15.58 0.10
N PHE A 168 8.43 -16.65 -0.49
CA PHE A 168 7.02 -16.74 -0.86
C PHE A 168 6.11 -16.56 0.37
N LEU A 169 6.42 -17.24 1.47
CA LEU A 169 5.63 -17.18 2.70
C LEU A 169 5.74 -15.81 3.37
N LEU A 170 6.90 -15.14 3.36
CA LEU A 170 7.00 -13.75 3.80
C LEU A 170 6.08 -12.85 2.97
N GLY A 171 6.12 -12.98 1.64
CA GLY A 171 5.20 -12.26 0.76
C GLY A 171 3.74 -12.58 1.06
N LEU A 172 3.39 -13.85 1.30
CA LEU A 172 2.03 -14.26 1.64
C LEU A 172 1.54 -13.63 2.95
N ARG A 173 2.39 -13.55 3.99
CA ARG A 173 2.04 -12.88 5.26
C ARG A 173 1.79 -11.39 5.06
N LEU A 174 2.63 -10.73 4.28
CA LEU A 174 2.41 -9.33 3.92
C LEU A 174 1.13 -9.14 3.11
N TYR A 175 0.78 -10.09 2.23
CA TYR A 175 -0.47 -10.09 1.48
C TYR A 175 -1.70 -10.27 2.38
N ASP A 176 -1.64 -11.18 3.36
CA ASP A 176 -2.74 -11.44 4.28
C ASP A 176 -3.06 -10.22 5.16
N GLU A 177 -2.03 -9.51 5.62
CA GLU A 177 -2.19 -8.30 6.42
C GLU A 177 -2.55 -7.07 5.61
N ARG A 178 -2.03 -6.94 4.41
CA ARG A 178 -2.12 -5.83 3.43
C ARG A 178 -2.80 -4.55 3.93
N MET A 179 -2.04 -3.72 4.63
CA MET A 179 -2.53 -2.45 5.18
C MET A 179 -2.33 -1.28 4.23
N THR A 180 -1.28 -1.35 3.37
CA THR A 180 -0.94 -0.29 2.41
C THR A 180 -0.70 -0.85 1.01
N ARG A 181 -0.81 0.00 0.00
CA ARG A 181 -0.49 -0.37 -1.40
C ARG A 181 0.96 -0.82 -1.55
N GLN A 182 1.88 -0.17 -0.85
CA GLN A 182 3.29 -0.56 -0.88
C GLN A 182 3.48 -1.97 -0.31
N GLN A 183 2.83 -2.30 0.81
CA GLN A 183 2.88 -3.63 1.39
C GLN A 183 2.30 -4.68 0.42
N LEU A 184 1.15 -4.39 -0.21
CA LEU A 184 0.57 -5.26 -1.23
C LEU A 184 1.52 -5.47 -2.42
N SER A 185 2.11 -4.40 -2.95
CA SER A 185 3.05 -4.47 -4.08
C SER A 185 4.29 -5.29 -3.74
N THR A 186 4.86 -5.08 -2.55
CA THR A 186 6.01 -5.86 -2.04
C THR A 186 5.64 -7.34 -1.90
N ALA A 187 4.49 -7.63 -1.30
CA ALA A 187 3.97 -8.99 -1.14
C ALA A 187 3.82 -9.72 -2.48
N MET A 188 3.13 -9.09 -3.41
CA MET A 188 2.91 -9.64 -4.75
C MET A 188 4.24 -9.84 -5.50
N GLY A 189 5.18 -8.90 -5.38
CA GLY A 189 6.50 -9.01 -5.97
C GLY A 189 7.28 -10.23 -5.47
N MET A 190 7.36 -10.41 -4.15
CA MET A 190 8.04 -11.55 -3.52
C MET A 190 7.40 -12.88 -3.93
N MET A 191 6.08 -13.00 -3.84
CA MET A 191 5.38 -14.22 -4.23
C MET A 191 5.58 -14.55 -5.71
N ALA A 192 5.55 -13.55 -6.60
CA ALA A 192 5.77 -13.76 -8.03
C ALA A 192 7.22 -14.19 -8.33
N GLN A 193 8.19 -13.56 -7.68
CA GLN A 193 9.61 -13.88 -7.84
C GLN A 193 9.90 -15.32 -7.40
N ALA A 194 9.50 -15.68 -6.19
CA ALA A 194 9.67 -17.02 -5.67
C ALA A 194 8.95 -18.08 -6.52
N ALA A 195 7.69 -17.83 -6.91
CA ALA A 195 6.92 -18.72 -7.76
C ALA A 195 7.57 -18.95 -9.13
N THR A 196 8.16 -17.90 -9.72
CA THR A 196 8.87 -18.01 -11.01
C THR A 196 10.07 -18.96 -10.90
N ILE A 197 10.90 -18.81 -9.88
CA ILE A 197 12.08 -19.65 -9.70
C ILE A 197 11.68 -21.08 -9.30
N LEU A 198 10.71 -21.24 -8.42
CA LEU A 198 10.16 -22.55 -8.05
C LEU A 198 9.56 -23.27 -9.26
N SER A 199 8.91 -22.56 -10.21
CA SER A 199 8.41 -23.17 -11.43
C SER A 199 9.52 -23.71 -12.32
N GLN A 200 10.65 -23.00 -12.41
CA GLN A 200 11.83 -23.48 -13.15
C GLN A 200 12.43 -24.73 -12.50
N ILE A 201 12.58 -24.72 -11.17
CA ILE A 201 13.03 -25.93 -10.43
C ILE A 201 12.11 -27.12 -10.68
N ALA A 202 10.78 -26.91 -10.67
CA ALA A 202 9.80 -27.94 -10.95
C ALA A 202 9.96 -28.53 -12.37
N VAL A 203 10.25 -27.68 -13.37
CA VAL A 203 10.57 -28.14 -14.73
C VAL A 203 11.82 -29.04 -14.72
N TYR A 204 12.91 -28.63 -14.06
CA TYR A 204 14.13 -29.42 -13.97
C TYR A 204 13.95 -30.77 -13.24
N GLN A 205 12.97 -30.83 -12.34
CA GLN A 205 12.62 -32.05 -11.59
C GLN A 205 11.51 -32.87 -12.26
N ASP A 206 11.10 -32.52 -13.48
CA ASP A 206 9.98 -33.13 -14.25
C ASP A 206 8.62 -33.08 -13.51
N ASP A 207 8.46 -32.14 -12.58
CA ASP A 207 7.17 -31.87 -11.90
C ASP A 207 6.34 -30.86 -12.72
N LYS A 208 5.85 -31.32 -13.87
CA LYS A 208 5.06 -30.48 -14.78
C LYS A 208 3.81 -29.89 -14.16
N PRO A 209 3.00 -30.62 -13.36
CA PRO A 209 1.81 -30.06 -12.70
C PRO A 209 2.15 -28.86 -11.83
N GLN A 210 3.18 -28.94 -11.01
CA GLN A 210 3.61 -27.84 -10.14
C GLN A 210 4.15 -26.65 -10.94
N ALA A 211 4.94 -26.92 -11.98
CA ALA A 211 5.46 -25.88 -12.86
C ALA A 211 4.33 -25.07 -13.53
N ILE A 212 3.30 -25.73 -14.04
CA ILE A 212 2.13 -25.09 -14.64
C ILE A 212 1.40 -24.24 -13.61
N ARG A 213 1.07 -24.80 -12.43
CA ARG A 213 0.34 -24.08 -11.37
C ARG A 213 1.04 -22.79 -10.95
N LEU A 214 2.35 -22.83 -10.74
CA LEU A 214 3.14 -21.65 -10.36
C LEU A 214 3.22 -20.62 -11.49
N THR A 215 3.39 -21.07 -12.73
CA THR A 215 3.41 -20.19 -13.90
C THR A 215 2.07 -19.50 -14.13
N ASP A 216 0.96 -20.23 -14.00
CA ASP A 216 -0.39 -19.69 -14.17
C ASP A 216 -0.71 -18.68 -13.05
N TYR A 217 -0.27 -18.94 -11.83
CA TYR A 217 -0.38 -17.98 -10.73
C TYR A 217 0.30 -16.65 -11.07
N VAL A 218 1.56 -16.67 -11.50
CA VAL A 218 2.31 -15.46 -11.84
C VAL A 218 1.61 -14.65 -12.94
N LYS A 219 1.12 -15.35 -13.99
CA LYS A 219 0.36 -14.70 -15.07
C LYS A 219 -0.94 -14.08 -14.57
N ALA A 220 -1.74 -14.85 -13.82
CA ALA A 220 -3.01 -14.40 -13.29
C ALA A 220 -2.86 -13.21 -12.34
N GLN A 221 -1.86 -13.24 -11.46
CA GLN A 221 -1.53 -12.15 -10.55
C GLN A 221 -1.17 -10.87 -11.31
N ARG A 222 -0.37 -10.98 -12.36
CA ARG A 222 0.05 -9.83 -13.19
C ARG A 222 -1.15 -9.18 -13.88
N VAL A 223 -2.01 -9.98 -14.48
CA VAL A 223 -3.23 -9.50 -15.16
C VAL A 223 -4.15 -8.82 -14.13
N TYR A 224 -4.40 -9.47 -13.00
CA TYR A 224 -5.24 -8.91 -11.95
C TYR A 224 -4.70 -7.57 -11.41
N GLY A 225 -3.38 -7.47 -11.23
CA GLY A 225 -2.73 -6.23 -10.81
C GLY A 225 -3.01 -5.08 -11.77
N ALA A 226 -2.86 -5.32 -13.08
CA ALA A 226 -3.06 -4.32 -14.10
C ALA A 226 -4.55 -3.91 -14.27
N GLU A 227 -5.47 -4.88 -14.19
CA GLU A 227 -6.89 -4.65 -14.49
C GLU A 227 -7.71 -4.22 -13.28
N ARG A 228 -7.34 -4.63 -12.07
CA ARG A 228 -8.14 -4.41 -10.86
C ARG A 228 -7.48 -3.51 -9.83
N ILE A 229 -6.17 -3.63 -9.61
CA ILE A 229 -5.47 -2.85 -8.58
C ILE A 229 -5.08 -1.47 -9.11
N GLU A 230 -4.45 -1.43 -10.26
CA GLU A 230 -3.91 -0.20 -10.82
C GLU A 230 -4.96 0.91 -11.09
N PRO A 231 -6.18 0.61 -11.61
CA PRO A 231 -7.20 1.64 -11.80
C PRO A 231 -7.61 2.33 -10.49
N ILE A 232 -7.82 1.56 -9.42
CA ILE A 232 -8.17 2.12 -8.11
C ILE A 232 -7.01 2.95 -7.55
N ALA A 233 -5.79 2.41 -7.64
CA ALA A 233 -4.59 3.11 -7.21
C ALA A 233 -4.44 4.46 -7.92
N ARG A 234 -4.69 4.53 -9.23
CA ARG A 234 -4.63 5.78 -10.01
C ARG A 234 -5.63 6.81 -9.52
N VAL A 235 -6.87 6.43 -9.21
CA VAL A 235 -7.85 7.36 -8.67
C VAL A 235 -7.39 7.95 -7.35
N ILE A 236 -6.86 7.12 -6.44
CA ILE A 236 -6.40 7.58 -5.13
C ILE A 236 -5.13 8.42 -5.26
N THR A 237 -4.19 8.01 -6.13
CA THR A 237 -2.91 8.69 -6.32
C THR A 237 -2.97 9.85 -7.29
N SER A 238 -4.08 10.00 -8.07
CA SER A 238 -4.25 11.15 -8.94
C SER A 238 -4.02 12.43 -8.13
N VAL A 239 -2.93 13.09 -8.49
CA VAL A 239 -2.12 13.84 -7.53
C VAL A 239 -2.75 15.16 -7.16
N ASP A 240 -3.39 15.77 -8.12
CA ASP A 240 -3.84 17.16 -7.96
C ASP A 240 -5.36 17.26 -8.17
N PRO A 241 -6.12 17.55 -7.09
CA PRO A 241 -7.54 17.81 -7.21
C PRO A 241 -7.87 18.95 -8.16
N SER A 242 -6.91 19.84 -8.43
CA SER A 242 -7.07 20.91 -9.42
C SER A 242 -7.08 20.38 -10.85
N VAL A 243 -6.34 19.32 -11.12
CA VAL A 243 -6.29 18.63 -12.42
C VAL A 243 -7.41 17.60 -12.55
N HIS A 244 -7.76 16.93 -11.46
CA HIS A 244 -8.76 15.87 -11.43
C HIS A 244 -9.86 16.11 -10.38
N PRO A 245 -10.62 17.21 -10.44
CA PRO A 245 -11.61 17.55 -9.41
C PRO A 245 -12.72 16.52 -9.28
N LYS A 246 -13.01 15.75 -10.34
CA LYS A 246 -14.00 14.66 -10.33
C LYS A 246 -13.64 13.53 -9.37
N HIS A 247 -12.36 13.30 -9.13
CA HIS A 247 -11.90 12.20 -8.26
C HIS A 247 -11.87 12.56 -6.77
N VAL A 248 -12.07 13.82 -6.41
CA VAL A 248 -12.15 14.22 -4.99
C VAL A 248 -13.30 13.48 -4.29
N GLY A 249 -14.46 13.43 -4.93
CA GLY A 249 -15.62 12.69 -4.43
C GLY A 249 -15.36 11.19 -4.31
N ASP A 250 -14.64 10.61 -5.26
CA ASP A 250 -14.29 9.19 -5.27
C ASP A 250 -13.43 8.81 -4.06
N VAL A 251 -12.43 9.64 -3.73
CA VAL A 251 -11.56 9.40 -2.56
C VAL A 251 -12.36 9.39 -1.26
N PHE A 252 -13.36 10.28 -1.09
CA PHE A 252 -14.24 10.25 0.07
C PHE A 252 -15.07 8.97 0.16
N VAL A 253 -15.60 8.50 -0.98
CA VAL A 253 -16.39 7.26 -1.02
C VAL A 253 -15.51 6.05 -0.72
N ILE A 254 -14.33 5.96 -1.31
CA ILE A 254 -13.39 4.86 -1.09
C ILE A 254 -12.96 4.80 0.38
N ALA A 255 -12.63 5.94 1.00
CA ALA A 255 -12.23 5.98 2.42
C ALA A 255 -13.29 5.42 3.37
N LYS A 256 -14.58 5.58 3.03
CA LYS A 256 -15.71 5.13 3.87
C LYS A 256 -16.24 3.75 3.54
N GLN A 257 -16.31 3.40 2.26
CA GLN A 257 -17.17 2.33 1.77
C GLN A 257 -16.43 1.15 1.16
N SER A 258 -15.12 1.29 0.85
CA SER A 258 -14.38 0.16 0.32
C SER A 258 -14.37 -1.01 1.30
N ALA A 259 -14.65 -2.21 0.82
CA ALA A 259 -14.49 -3.44 1.57
C ALA A 259 -13.01 -3.80 1.78
N GLU A 260 -12.11 -3.22 0.97
CA GLU A 260 -10.68 -3.48 1.07
C GLU A 260 -10.00 -2.42 1.95
N ARG A 261 -9.35 -2.88 3.01
CA ARG A 261 -8.60 -2.05 3.97
C ARG A 261 -7.59 -1.13 3.29
N ILE A 262 -6.81 -1.64 2.33
CA ILE A 262 -5.78 -0.89 1.62
C ILE A 262 -6.36 0.40 1.04
N TRP A 263 -7.46 0.30 0.33
CA TRP A 263 -8.05 1.46 -0.32
C TRP A 263 -8.58 2.47 0.67
N ARG A 264 -9.14 2.00 1.79
CA ARG A 264 -9.57 2.88 2.88
C ARG A 264 -8.38 3.63 3.49
N VAL A 265 -7.28 2.93 3.76
CA VAL A 265 -6.03 3.52 4.29
C VAL A 265 -5.45 4.56 3.32
N GLU A 266 -5.25 4.18 2.06
CA GLU A 266 -4.67 5.06 1.04
C GLU A 266 -5.55 6.30 0.80
N ALA A 267 -6.87 6.11 0.70
CA ALA A 267 -7.80 7.22 0.55
C ALA A 267 -7.82 8.14 1.79
N THR A 268 -7.69 7.58 3.00
CA THR A 268 -7.62 8.36 4.24
C THR A 268 -6.34 9.22 4.29
N LEU A 269 -5.19 8.66 3.93
CA LEU A 269 -3.93 9.41 3.81
C LEU A 269 -4.07 10.51 2.76
N LYS A 270 -4.71 10.22 1.60
CA LYS A 270 -4.94 11.21 0.55
C LYS A 270 -5.83 12.36 1.04
N LEU A 271 -6.87 12.08 1.84
CA LEU A 271 -7.69 13.13 2.46
C LEU A 271 -6.87 14.06 3.36
N GLY A 272 -5.84 13.55 4.04
CA GLY A 272 -4.90 14.37 4.79
C GLY A 272 -4.15 15.38 3.92
N MET A 273 -3.76 14.98 2.70
CA MET A 273 -3.09 15.86 1.73
C MET A 273 -4.02 16.98 1.23
N TYR A 274 -5.32 16.74 1.20
CA TYR A 274 -6.31 17.74 0.78
C TYR A 274 -6.40 18.98 1.69
N LYS A 275 -5.77 18.94 2.87
CA LYS A 275 -5.57 20.16 3.67
C LYS A 275 -4.79 21.24 2.91
N TYR A 276 -3.92 20.83 1.99
CA TYR A 276 -2.93 21.70 1.35
C TYR A 276 -3.10 21.86 -0.15
N ASN A 277 -3.75 20.92 -0.82
CA ASN A 277 -3.83 20.89 -2.28
C ASN A 277 -5.25 20.81 -2.85
N THR A 278 -6.26 21.29 -2.13
CA THR A 278 -7.60 21.43 -2.71
C THR A 278 -7.87 22.86 -3.19
N ASN A 279 -8.57 22.96 -4.32
CA ASN A 279 -8.96 24.26 -4.89
C ASN A 279 -10.10 24.91 -4.13
N THR A 280 -10.89 24.16 -3.37
CA THR A 280 -12.04 24.69 -2.67
C THR A 280 -11.88 24.63 -1.16
N ALA A 281 -12.27 25.72 -0.48
CA ALA A 281 -12.33 25.76 0.98
C ALA A 281 -13.36 24.75 1.54
N GLY A 282 -14.38 24.41 0.74
CA GLY A 282 -15.40 23.41 1.06
C GLY A 282 -14.81 22.01 1.18
N ASP A 283 -14.08 21.56 0.17
CA ASP A 283 -13.45 20.23 0.12
C ASP A 283 -12.38 20.10 1.22
N ARG A 284 -11.61 21.16 1.48
CA ARG A 284 -10.64 21.18 2.57
C ARG A 284 -11.30 20.95 3.93
N ARG A 285 -12.39 21.67 4.23
CA ARG A 285 -13.14 21.50 5.47
C ARG A 285 -13.78 20.12 5.57
N ALA A 286 -14.31 19.61 4.45
CA ALA A 286 -14.86 18.27 4.37
C ALA A 286 -13.80 17.21 4.66
N ALA A 287 -12.61 17.31 4.04
CA ALA A 287 -11.50 16.39 4.26
C ALA A 287 -11.04 16.37 5.73
N ILE A 288 -10.87 17.55 6.34
CA ILE A 288 -10.49 17.66 7.76
C ILE A 288 -11.53 17.01 8.68
N ARG A 289 -12.81 17.23 8.41
CA ARG A 289 -13.90 16.62 9.18
C ARG A 289 -13.90 15.11 9.03
N GLU A 290 -13.72 14.62 7.80
CA GLU A 290 -13.71 13.20 7.51
C GLU A 290 -12.54 12.48 8.18
N VAL A 291 -11.32 13.03 8.07
CA VAL A 291 -10.15 12.50 8.76
C VAL A 291 -10.39 12.41 10.28
N ARG A 292 -11.06 13.41 10.89
CA ARG A 292 -11.41 13.34 12.33
C ARG A 292 -12.38 12.20 12.64
N GLN A 293 -13.36 11.93 11.79
CA GLN A 293 -14.29 10.80 11.97
C GLN A 293 -13.58 9.46 11.86
N LEU A 294 -12.70 9.32 10.87
CA LEU A 294 -11.95 8.08 10.63
C LEU A 294 -10.92 7.75 11.73
N MET A 295 -10.57 8.71 12.61
CA MET A 295 -9.70 8.43 13.77
C MET A 295 -10.31 7.44 14.77
N THR A 296 -11.63 7.27 14.75
CA THR A 296 -12.37 6.30 15.57
C THR A 296 -12.91 5.13 14.77
N ASP A 297 -12.37 4.91 13.57
CA ASP A 297 -12.73 3.77 12.73
C ASP A 297 -12.43 2.44 13.46
N PRO A 298 -13.31 1.44 13.36
CA PRO A 298 -13.09 0.13 13.97
C PRO A 298 -11.88 -0.62 13.37
N ASP A 299 -11.47 -0.31 12.15
CA ASP A 299 -10.25 -0.85 11.56
C ASP A 299 -9.04 -0.04 12.07
N PRO A 300 -8.11 -0.67 12.83
CA PRO A 300 -6.98 0.03 13.41
C PRO A 300 -6.02 0.65 12.38
N ALA A 301 -5.93 0.08 11.17
CA ALA A 301 -5.10 0.63 10.10
C ALA A 301 -5.70 1.90 9.51
N VAL A 302 -7.02 1.96 9.36
CA VAL A 302 -7.73 3.18 8.93
C VAL A 302 -7.62 4.27 10.00
N ALA A 303 -7.79 3.91 11.27
CA ALA A 303 -7.61 4.84 12.39
C ALA A 303 -6.17 5.38 12.46
N ALA A 304 -5.15 4.54 12.24
CA ALA A 304 -3.75 4.95 12.16
C ALA A 304 -3.50 5.90 10.98
N ALA A 305 -4.04 5.58 9.81
CA ALA A 305 -3.99 6.47 8.64
C ALA A 305 -4.62 7.84 8.92
N ALA A 306 -5.73 7.86 9.62
CA ALA A 306 -6.39 9.11 10.00
C ALA A 306 -5.57 9.93 11.01
N ARG A 307 -4.88 9.29 11.96
CA ARG A 307 -3.92 9.97 12.86
C ARG A 307 -2.78 10.57 12.05
N ALA A 308 -2.11 9.79 11.20
CA ALA A 308 -1.05 10.26 10.33
C ALA A 308 -1.51 11.42 9.42
N ALA A 309 -2.72 11.29 8.85
CA ALA A 309 -3.34 12.33 8.01
C ALA A 309 -3.61 13.63 8.80
N ARG A 310 -4.00 13.53 10.06
CA ARG A 310 -4.19 14.70 10.94
C ARG A 310 -2.86 15.39 11.25
N GLU A 311 -1.82 14.62 11.51
CA GLU A 311 -0.49 15.11 11.91
C GLU A 311 0.34 15.64 10.74
N LEU A 312 -0.05 15.36 9.49
CA LEU A 312 0.64 15.87 8.31
C LEU A 312 0.78 17.39 8.36
N THR A 313 2.02 17.87 8.35
CA THR A 313 2.35 19.31 8.30
C THR A 313 2.53 19.78 6.86
N LEU A 314 2.51 21.10 6.63
CA LEU A 314 2.77 21.69 5.32
C LEU A 314 4.20 21.39 4.85
N GLU A 315 5.17 21.37 5.74
CA GLU A 315 6.56 21.05 5.44
C GLU A 315 6.69 19.59 4.97
N SER A 316 6.13 18.65 5.74
CA SER A 316 6.10 17.22 5.35
C SER A 316 5.36 17.00 4.03
N TYR A 317 4.25 17.73 3.79
CA TYR A 317 3.53 17.66 2.52
C TYR A 317 4.40 18.10 1.32
N ARG A 318 5.17 19.19 1.46
CA ARG A 318 6.07 19.68 0.40
C ARG A 318 7.16 18.68 0.05
N THR A 319 7.72 18.01 1.07
CA THR A 319 8.75 16.97 0.86
C THR A 319 8.21 15.69 0.18
N LEU A 320 6.92 15.38 0.36
CA LEU A 320 6.28 14.27 -0.36
C LEU A 320 6.12 14.53 -1.87
N GLY A 321 5.89 15.80 -2.25
CA GLY A 321 5.74 16.20 -3.66
C GLY A 321 7.06 16.42 -4.41
N SER A 322 8.19 16.40 -3.72
CA SER A 322 9.53 16.60 -4.30
C SER A 322 10.28 15.28 -4.60
N LYS A 323 9.68 14.14 -4.32
CA LYS A 323 10.18 12.79 -4.63
C LYS A 323 9.39 12.17 -5.77
#